data_6e04194e484654abee2bd609eaa68243
#
_entry.id   6e04194e484654abee2bd609eaa68243
#
_cell.length_a   1.000
_cell.length_b   1.000
_cell.length_c   1.000
_cell.angle_alpha   90.00
_cell.angle_beta   90.00
_cell.angle_gamma   90.00
#
_symmetry.space_group_name_H-M   'P 1'
#
loop_
_entity.id
_entity.type
_entity.pdbx_description
1 polymer ?
#
loop_
_entity_poly.entity_id
_entity_poly.type
_entity_poly.pdbx_seq_one_letter_code
_entity_poly.pdbx_strand_id
1 'polypeptide(L)'
;YHYEMTRDGSNEIAIPNNMLQIKLTENSANIDFDCIRRSGKLYDRQHHTYDLSDISGDTVECDIVWEFDWVDLPQPVQDFITSRAAAIVSQRIVGDGGQYQMLQQQEAYMRAMALEYETQQGQFTFFGHPQGQQNYYNSYQPFQALQR
;
A
#
# COMPACT_ATOMS: atom_id res chain seq x y z
N TYR A 1 -4.02 0.25 1.66
CA TYR A 1 -5.35 0.17 2.28
C TYR A 1 -6.26 1.20 1.65
N HIS A 2 -7.51 0.80 1.37
CA HIS A 2 -8.57 1.70 0.94
C HIS A 2 -9.00 2.58 2.11
N TYR A 3 -9.07 3.88 1.89
CA TYR A 3 -9.38 4.87 2.92
C TYR A 3 -10.15 6.06 2.33
N GLU A 4 -11.15 6.53 3.07
CA GLU A 4 -11.89 7.73 2.71
C GLU A 4 -11.29 8.95 3.39
N MET A 5 -10.88 9.94 2.62
CA MET A 5 -10.36 11.21 3.13
C MET A 5 -11.39 12.31 2.96
N THR A 6 -11.66 13.03 4.05
CA THR A 6 -12.61 14.14 4.05
C THR A 6 -11.95 15.43 3.63
N ARG A 7 -12.62 16.21 2.81
CA ARG A 7 -12.20 17.55 2.40
C ARG A 7 -12.39 18.54 3.55
N ASP A 8 -11.52 19.53 3.63
CA ASP A 8 -11.68 20.67 4.54
C ASP A 8 -12.65 21.72 3.96
N GLY A 9 -12.85 22.83 4.70
CA GLY A 9 -13.72 23.93 4.26
C GLY A 9 -13.26 24.67 3.00
N SER A 10 -12.05 24.39 2.52
CA SER A 10 -11.46 24.92 1.27
C SER A 10 -11.46 23.88 0.15
N ASN A 11 -12.14 22.74 0.33
CA ASN A 11 -12.14 21.57 -0.54
C ASN A 11 -10.75 20.94 -0.74
N GLU A 12 -9.81 21.19 0.15
CA GLU A 12 -8.48 20.61 0.13
C GLU A 12 -8.41 19.38 1.05
N ILE A 13 -7.45 18.48 0.78
CA ILE A 13 -7.18 17.31 1.61
C ILE A 13 -5.77 17.40 2.17
N ALA A 14 -5.67 17.52 3.50
CA ALA A 14 -4.40 17.49 4.21
C ALA A 14 -3.90 16.03 4.33
N ILE A 15 -2.62 15.82 4.02
CA ILE A 15 -1.97 14.50 4.06
C ILE A 15 -1.09 14.42 5.31
N PRO A 16 -1.36 13.50 6.25
CA PRO A 16 -0.52 13.26 7.41
C PRO A 16 0.93 12.87 7.05
N ASN A 17 1.87 13.18 7.95
CA ASN A 17 3.29 12.89 7.68
C ASN A 17 3.64 11.41 7.66
N ASN A 18 2.86 10.58 8.37
CA ASN A 18 3.02 9.11 8.41
C ASN A 18 2.42 8.39 7.19
N MET A 19 2.02 9.13 6.17
CA MET A 19 1.54 8.56 4.91
C MET A 19 2.68 8.54 3.90
N LEU A 20 3.13 7.35 3.50
CA LEU A 20 4.23 7.16 2.56
C LEU A 20 3.81 7.34 1.12
N GLN A 21 2.64 6.80 0.78
CA GLN A 21 2.10 6.87 -0.58
C GLN A 21 0.59 7.07 -0.52
N ILE A 22 0.08 7.86 -1.44
CA ILE A 22 -1.34 8.06 -1.67
C ILE A 22 -1.61 7.98 -3.18
N LYS A 23 -2.66 7.27 -3.54
CA LYS A 23 -3.19 7.18 -4.90
C LYS A 23 -4.71 7.26 -4.81
N LEU A 24 -5.36 7.96 -5.72
CA LEU A 24 -6.81 7.89 -5.83
C LEU A 24 -7.24 6.48 -6.24
N THR A 25 -8.30 5.99 -5.61
CA THR A 25 -8.90 4.72 -6.00
C THR A 25 -9.54 4.85 -7.38
N GLU A 26 -9.33 3.87 -8.24
CA GLU A 26 -9.89 3.84 -9.59
C GLU A 26 -11.41 3.57 -9.53
N ASN A 27 -12.19 4.63 -9.39
CA ASN A 27 -13.64 4.60 -9.45
C ASN A 27 -14.17 5.68 -10.41
N SER A 28 -15.45 5.68 -10.68
CA SER A 28 -16.08 6.62 -11.63
C SER A 28 -16.01 8.09 -11.19
N ALA A 29 -15.90 8.36 -9.89
CA ALA A 29 -15.78 9.71 -9.35
C ALA A 29 -14.38 10.31 -9.51
N ASN A 30 -13.37 9.44 -9.56
CA ASN A 30 -11.95 9.82 -9.56
C ASN A 30 -11.29 9.71 -10.95
N ILE A 31 -12.03 9.26 -11.98
CA ILE A 31 -11.44 8.91 -13.29
C ILE A 31 -10.74 10.07 -13.99
N ASP A 32 -11.19 11.30 -13.74
CA ASP A 32 -10.68 12.50 -14.37
C ASP A 32 -9.63 13.23 -13.53
N PHE A 33 -9.16 12.59 -12.43
CA PHE A 33 -8.22 13.21 -11.51
C PHE A 33 -6.92 12.43 -11.43
N ASP A 34 -5.79 13.14 -11.44
CA ASP A 34 -4.45 12.57 -11.23
C ASP A 34 -3.77 13.29 -10.06
N CYS A 35 -3.99 12.78 -8.88
CA CYS A 35 -3.57 13.43 -7.65
C CYS A 35 -2.26 12.86 -7.09
N ILE A 36 -1.42 13.79 -6.61
CA ILE A 36 -0.16 13.51 -5.93
C ILE A 36 -0.05 14.28 -4.60
N ARG A 37 0.84 13.81 -3.72
CA ARG A 37 1.22 14.58 -2.53
C ARG A 37 2.12 15.74 -2.92
N ARG A 38 1.71 16.98 -2.56
CA ARG A 38 2.51 18.19 -2.72
C ARG A 38 2.28 19.13 -1.53
N SER A 39 3.34 19.59 -0.89
CA SER A 39 3.27 20.53 0.25
C SER A 39 2.35 20.04 1.41
N GLY A 40 2.32 18.71 1.68
CA GLY A 40 1.47 18.16 2.73
C GLY A 40 -0.03 18.10 2.41
N LYS A 41 -0.40 18.33 1.16
CA LYS A 41 -1.78 18.28 0.66
C LYS A 41 -1.86 17.41 -0.59
N LEU A 42 -3.05 16.97 -0.92
CA LEU A 42 -3.36 16.35 -2.19
C LEU A 42 -3.44 17.42 -3.28
N TYR A 43 -2.75 17.20 -4.38
CA TYR A 43 -2.67 18.14 -5.50
C TYR A 43 -3.04 17.44 -6.80
N ASP A 44 -4.02 17.96 -7.51
CA ASP A 44 -4.39 17.47 -8.83
C ASP A 44 -3.44 18.03 -9.89
N ARG A 45 -2.75 17.12 -10.60
CA ARG A 45 -1.82 17.45 -11.68
C ARG A 45 -2.54 17.81 -12.97
N GLN A 46 -3.74 17.30 -13.18
CA GLN A 46 -4.48 17.50 -14.42
C GLN A 46 -5.07 18.91 -14.47
N HIS A 47 -5.66 19.36 -13.37
CA HIS A 47 -6.29 20.68 -13.27
C HIS A 47 -5.37 21.73 -12.61
N HIS A 48 -4.17 21.34 -12.17
CA HIS A 48 -3.19 22.21 -11.51
C HIS A 48 -3.73 22.92 -10.25
N THR A 49 -4.54 22.24 -9.45
CA THR A 49 -5.19 22.81 -8.27
C THR A 49 -5.07 21.93 -7.04
N TYR A 50 -5.27 22.52 -5.85
CA TYR A 50 -5.50 21.83 -4.59
C TYR A 50 -7.00 21.70 -4.28
N ASP A 51 -7.85 22.47 -4.97
CA ASP A 51 -9.31 22.40 -4.83
C ASP A 51 -9.82 21.15 -5.54
N LEU A 52 -10.44 20.28 -4.78
CA LEU A 52 -11.00 19.00 -5.22
C LEU A 52 -12.54 19.05 -5.21
N SER A 53 -13.14 20.23 -5.36
CA SER A 53 -14.59 20.43 -5.37
C SER A 53 -15.31 19.66 -6.48
N ASP A 54 -14.63 19.43 -7.59
CA ASP A 54 -15.19 18.74 -8.77
C ASP A 54 -15.32 17.22 -8.57
N ILE A 55 -14.66 16.64 -7.56
CA ILE A 55 -14.86 15.24 -7.18
C ILE A 55 -16.21 15.11 -6.48
N SER A 56 -17.05 14.19 -6.94
CA SER A 56 -18.35 13.94 -6.37
C SER A 56 -18.29 13.47 -4.91
N GLY A 57 -19.11 14.06 -4.02
CA GLY A 57 -19.20 13.70 -2.62
C GLY A 57 -18.30 14.52 -1.71
N ASP A 58 -18.47 14.36 -0.39
CA ASP A 58 -17.69 15.07 0.63
C ASP A 58 -16.38 14.35 0.97
N THR A 59 -16.24 13.09 0.57
CA THR A 59 -15.08 12.24 0.79
C THR A 59 -14.43 11.83 -0.53
N VAL A 60 -13.14 11.62 -0.49
CA VAL A 60 -12.34 11.12 -1.62
C VAL A 60 -11.75 9.77 -1.24
N GLU A 61 -12.03 8.75 -2.05
CA GLU A 61 -11.53 7.41 -1.85
C GLU A 61 -10.08 7.29 -2.35
N CYS A 62 -9.21 6.84 -1.46
CA CYS A 62 -7.77 6.75 -1.73
C CYS A 62 -7.21 5.39 -1.32
N ASP A 63 -6.25 4.89 -2.08
CA ASP A 63 -5.39 3.79 -1.68
C ASP A 63 -4.12 4.35 -1.03
N ILE A 64 -3.90 3.99 0.22
CA ILE A 64 -2.88 4.60 1.06
C ILE A 64 -1.90 3.55 1.58
N VAL A 65 -0.60 3.92 1.56
CA VAL A 65 0.47 3.19 2.25
C VAL A 65 0.90 4.02 3.45
N TRP A 66 0.71 3.45 4.64
CA TRP A 66 1.05 4.08 5.91
C TRP A 66 2.44 3.68 6.38
N GLU A 67 3.12 4.60 7.04
CA GLU A 67 4.28 4.33 7.87
C GLU A 67 3.82 3.96 9.28
N PHE A 68 4.31 2.84 9.80
CA PHE A 68 4.08 2.40 11.16
C PHE A 68 5.38 2.47 11.97
N ASP A 69 5.25 2.77 13.24
CA ASP A 69 6.36 2.67 14.18
C ASP A 69 6.82 1.22 14.30
N TRP A 70 8.12 1.04 14.58
CA TRP A 70 8.73 -0.29 14.70
C TRP A 70 7.97 -1.23 15.65
N VAL A 71 7.50 -0.68 16.76
CA VAL A 71 6.78 -1.45 17.81
C VAL A 71 5.40 -1.94 17.37
N ASP A 72 4.81 -1.28 16.36
CA ASP A 72 3.48 -1.62 15.84
C ASP A 72 3.56 -2.63 14.67
N LEU A 73 4.77 -2.92 14.20
CA LEU A 73 4.96 -3.89 13.12
C LEU A 73 4.80 -5.33 13.65
N PRO A 74 4.13 -6.21 12.89
CA PRO A 74 4.08 -7.63 13.21
C PRO A 74 5.48 -8.26 13.28
N GLN A 75 5.68 -9.21 14.20
CA GLN A 75 6.97 -9.85 14.42
C GLN A 75 7.62 -10.40 13.12
N PRO A 76 6.91 -11.11 12.20
CA PRO A 76 7.53 -11.59 10.96
C PRO A 76 8.10 -10.48 10.08
N VAL A 77 7.48 -9.29 10.09
CA VAL A 77 7.96 -8.12 9.34
C VAL A 77 9.22 -7.55 10.01
N GLN A 78 9.22 -7.44 11.35
CA GLN A 78 10.41 -7.01 12.10
C GLN A 78 11.60 -7.95 11.86
N ASP A 79 11.38 -9.26 11.88
CA ASP A 79 12.41 -10.28 11.64
C ASP A 79 12.96 -10.18 10.21
N PHE A 80 12.11 -9.95 9.22
CA PHE A 80 12.54 -9.72 7.84
C PHE A 80 13.39 -8.44 7.73
N ILE A 81 12.97 -7.32 8.30
CA ILE A 81 13.73 -6.06 8.28
C ILE A 81 15.08 -6.23 8.95
N THR A 82 15.12 -6.92 10.10
CA THR A 82 16.35 -7.18 10.84
C THR A 82 17.33 -8.04 10.04
N SER A 83 16.85 -9.13 9.43
CA SER A 83 17.69 -10.02 8.61
C SER A 83 18.22 -9.29 7.36
N ARG A 84 17.41 -8.46 6.73
CA ARG A 84 17.81 -7.60 5.61
C ARG A 84 18.90 -6.61 6.00
N ALA A 85 18.73 -5.94 7.13
CA ALA A 85 19.71 -5.00 7.67
C ALA A 85 21.03 -5.71 7.98
N ALA A 86 20.99 -6.88 8.62
CA ALA A 86 22.16 -7.69 8.92
C ALA A 86 22.96 -8.09 7.66
N ALA A 87 22.27 -8.54 6.60
CA ALA A 87 22.89 -8.88 5.32
C ALA A 87 23.62 -7.68 4.69
N ILE A 88 22.98 -6.50 4.68
CA ILE A 88 23.57 -5.27 4.14
C ILE A 88 24.79 -4.82 4.96
N VAL A 89 24.69 -4.85 6.28
CA VAL A 89 25.78 -4.45 7.17
C VAL A 89 26.97 -5.40 7.05
N SER A 90 26.73 -6.71 7.03
CA SER A 90 27.77 -7.72 6.84
C SER A 90 28.54 -7.50 5.54
N GLN A 91 27.85 -7.25 4.44
CA GLN A 91 28.48 -6.97 3.15
C GLN A 91 29.37 -5.70 3.18
N ARG A 92 28.89 -4.65 3.84
CA ARG A 92 29.58 -3.32 3.85
C ARG A 92 30.72 -3.23 4.82
N ILE A 93 30.64 -3.93 5.98
CA ILE A 93 31.61 -3.78 7.08
C ILE A 93 32.57 -4.97 7.13
N VAL A 94 32.03 -6.20 7.03
CA VAL A 94 32.84 -7.42 7.20
C VAL A 94 33.46 -7.85 5.87
N GLY A 95 32.69 -7.78 4.76
CA GLY A 95 33.16 -8.14 3.42
C GLY A 95 33.37 -9.64 3.21
N ASP A 96 32.92 -10.52 4.14
CA ASP A 96 33.01 -11.97 4.01
C ASP A 96 31.87 -12.50 3.11
N GLY A 97 32.26 -13.03 1.94
CA GLY A 97 31.30 -13.57 0.97
C GLY A 97 30.54 -14.81 1.47
N GLY A 98 31.18 -15.65 2.28
CA GLY A 98 30.54 -16.84 2.86
C GLY A 98 29.45 -16.49 3.87
N GLN A 99 29.77 -15.58 4.79
CA GLN A 99 28.81 -15.07 5.76
C GLN A 99 27.65 -14.32 5.07
N TYR A 100 27.94 -13.55 4.05
CA TYR A 100 26.90 -12.84 3.27
C TYR A 100 25.92 -13.81 2.60
N GLN A 101 26.39 -14.91 2.01
CA GLN A 101 25.51 -15.94 1.41
C GLN A 101 24.59 -16.58 2.45
N MET A 102 25.08 -16.89 3.63
CA MET A 102 24.26 -17.42 4.72
C MET A 102 23.18 -16.43 5.16
N LEU A 103 23.53 -15.16 5.30
CA LEU A 103 22.58 -14.11 5.66
C LEU A 103 21.56 -13.84 4.57
N GLN A 104 21.92 -13.96 3.29
CA GLN A 104 20.96 -13.90 2.18
C GLN A 104 19.96 -15.04 2.20
N GLN A 105 20.39 -16.26 2.52
CA GLN A 105 19.45 -17.39 2.66
C GLN A 105 18.49 -17.18 3.83
N GLN A 106 19.01 -16.67 4.95
CA GLN A 106 18.17 -16.32 6.11
C GLN A 106 17.18 -15.21 5.76
N GLU A 107 17.61 -14.16 5.05
CA GLU A 107 16.75 -13.07 4.57
C GLU A 107 15.62 -13.61 3.67
N ALA A 108 15.95 -14.49 2.73
CA ALA A 108 14.96 -15.08 1.84
C ALA A 108 13.89 -15.89 2.61
N TYR A 109 14.32 -16.63 3.63
CA TYR A 109 13.41 -17.38 4.51
C TYR A 109 12.50 -16.42 5.31
N MET A 110 13.07 -15.39 5.96
CA MET A 110 12.28 -14.40 6.72
C MET A 110 11.32 -13.62 5.83
N ARG A 111 11.72 -13.32 4.60
CA ARG A 111 10.83 -12.72 3.61
C ARG A 111 9.64 -13.60 3.28
N ALA A 112 9.87 -14.91 3.09
CA ALA A 112 8.78 -15.84 2.81
C ALA A 112 7.79 -15.90 3.99
N MET A 113 8.29 -15.92 5.23
CA MET A 113 7.46 -15.92 6.45
C MET A 113 6.63 -14.63 6.57
N ALA A 114 7.22 -13.46 6.26
CA ALA A 114 6.50 -12.19 6.28
C ALA A 114 5.38 -12.15 5.21
N LEU A 115 5.65 -12.65 4.01
CA LEU A 115 4.64 -12.75 2.94
C LEU A 115 3.53 -13.74 3.27
N GLU A 116 3.87 -14.89 3.88
CA GLU A 116 2.89 -15.86 4.34
C GLU A 116 1.95 -15.24 5.39
N TYR A 117 2.53 -14.54 6.38
CA TYR A 117 1.77 -13.84 7.40
C TYR A 117 0.79 -12.83 6.79
N GLU A 118 1.25 -12.00 5.84
CA GLU A 118 0.41 -11.00 5.17
C GLU A 118 -0.70 -11.65 4.34
N THR A 119 -0.38 -12.74 3.65
CA THR A 119 -1.35 -13.51 2.87
C THR A 119 -2.43 -14.13 3.76
N GLN A 120 -2.06 -14.65 4.93
CA GLN A 120 -3.01 -15.20 5.89
C GLN A 120 -3.93 -14.12 6.49
N GLN A 121 -3.40 -12.92 6.76
CA GLN A 121 -4.20 -11.81 7.26
C GLN A 121 -5.16 -11.24 6.21
N GLY A 122 -4.76 -11.22 4.96
CA GLY A 122 -5.55 -10.67 3.86
C GLY A 122 -6.81 -11.46 3.50
N GLN A 123 -7.02 -12.64 4.08
CA GLN A 123 -8.15 -13.54 3.77
C GLN A 123 -8.38 -13.74 2.26
N PHE A 124 -7.29 -13.73 1.49
CA PHE A 124 -7.37 -13.98 0.06
C PHE A 124 -7.86 -15.38 -0.22
N THR A 125 -8.83 -15.52 -1.10
CA THR A 125 -9.32 -16.80 -1.57
C THR A 125 -8.87 -17.02 -3.01
N PHE A 126 -8.73 -18.29 -3.42
CA PHE A 126 -8.42 -18.63 -4.82
C PHE A 126 -9.46 -18.09 -5.82
N PHE A 127 -10.69 -17.87 -5.36
CA PHE A 127 -11.82 -17.41 -6.18
C PHE A 127 -12.06 -15.89 -6.13
N GLY A 128 -11.19 -15.12 -5.51
CA GLY A 128 -11.28 -13.66 -5.37
C GLY A 128 -11.49 -13.19 -3.93
N HIS A 129 -11.93 -11.95 -3.77
CA HIS A 129 -12.10 -11.33 -2.46
C HIS A 129 -13.26 -11.95 -1.67
N PRO A 130 -13.24 -11.90 -0.32
CA PRO A 130 -14.33 -12.32 0.54
C PRO A 130 -15.66 -11.67 0.12
N GLN A 131 -16.76 -12.42 0.25
CA GLN A 131 -18.11 -11.90 -0.04
C GLN A 131 -18.39 -10.66 0.81
N GLY A 132 -18.81 -9.58 0.16
CA GLY A 132 -19.20 -8.32 0.81
C GLY A 132 -18.24 -7.15 0.60
N GLN A 133 -17.04 -7.37 0.10
CA GLN A 133 -16.21 -6.28 -0.41
C GLN A 133 -16.49 -6.08 -1.90
N GLN A 134 -16.90 -4.88 -2.26
CA GLN A 134 -17.01 -4.52 -3.67
C GLN A 134 -15.64 -4.68 -4.32
N ASN A 135 -15.59 -5.41 -5.43
CA ASN A 135 -14.36 -5.65 -6.20
C ASN A 135 -13.86 -4.34 -6.78
N TYR A 136 -12.99 -3.67 -6.08
CA TYR A 136 -12.23 -2.53 -6.62
C TYR A 136 -11.17 -2.95 -7.64
N TYR A 137 -10.80 -4.23 -7.64
CA TYR A 137 -9.94 -4.79 -8.66
C TYR A 137 -10.79 -5.60 -9.62
N ASN A 138 -10.77 -5.25 -10.88
CA ASN A 138 -11.35 -6.01 -11.99
C ASN A 138 -10.58 -7.34 -12.14
N SER A 139 -10.62 -8.19 -11.09
CA SER A 139 -10.07 -9.52 -11.17
C SER A 139 -10.95 -10.32 -12.13
N TYR A 140 -10.34 -10.84 -13.17
CA TYR A 140 -10.99 -11.77 -14.08
C TYR A 140 -11.64 -12.90 -13.28
N GLN A 141 -12.98 -12.93 -13.30
CA GLN A 141 -13.76 -13.96 -12.65
C GLN A 141 -14.28 -14.94 -13.73
N PRO A 142 -13.59 -16.08 -13.92
CA PRO A 142 -13.93 -17.00 -15.03
C PRO A 142 -15.36 -17.50 -15.01
N PHE A 143 -15.96 -17.61 -13.81
CA PHE A 143 -17.34 -18.11 -13.70
C PHE A 143 -18.40 -17.10 -14.13
N GLN A 144 -18.12 -15.80 -14.10
CA GLN A 144 -19.06 -14.78 -14.61
C GLN A 144 -19.24 -14.87 -16.12
N ALA A 145 -18.23 -15.35 -16.84
CA ALA A 145 -18.34 -15.61 -18.28
C ALA A 145 -19.28 -16.78 -18.61
N LEU A 146 -19.57 -17.64 -17.64
CA LEU A 146 -20.47 -18.81 -17.79
C LEU A 146 -21.93 -18.51 -17.39
N GLN A 147 -22.20 -17.35 -16.78
CA GLN A 147 -23.54 -16.89 -16.46
C GLN A 147 -24.15 -16.13 -17.66
N ARG A 148 -24.52 -16.86 -18.70
CA ARG A 148 -25.37 -16.38 -19.80
C ARG A 148 -26.71 -17.04 -19.76
#